data_07e347aadc3378ec537e66bb153010ca
#
_entry.id   07e347aadc3378ec537e66bb153010ca
#
_cell.length_a   1.000
_cell.length_b   1.000
_cell.length_c   1.000
_cell.angle_alpha   90.00
_cell.angle_beta   90.00
_cell.angle_gamma   90.00
#
_symmetry.space_group_name_H-M   'P 1'
#
loop_
_entity.id
_entity.type
_entity.pdbx_description
1 polymer ?
#
loop_
_entity_poly.entity_id
_entity_poly.type
_entity_poly.pdbx_seq_one_letter_code
_entity_poly.pdbx_strand_id
1 'polypeptide(L)'
;MPLLTFEKLIARLKDAFEDRPEVLEAYLFGSRARGDAGTQSDVDVAVTLAREAVPEPPFGHAARLAADLMAALGERRVDVVVLNDASPLLYHRVLRDGVRILSRDLRATTTREGRALSRYCDYVPQLSLIDAAHSARILRGNFGR
;
A
#
# COMPACT_ATOMS: atom_id res chain seq x y z
N MET A 1 -17.96 -0.19 -18.08
CA MET A 1 -17.70 1.19 -17.65
C MET A 1 -16.25 1.58 -17.90
N PRO A 2 -16.01 2.79 -18.42
CA PRO A 2 -14.62 3.23 -18.57
C PRO A 2 -13.95 3.39 -17.21
N LEU A 3 -12.63 3.21 -17.18
CA LEU A 3 -11.85 3.44 -15.98
C LEU A 3 -11.93 4.94 -15.60
N LEU A 4 -11.90 5.19 -14.30
CA LEU A 4 -11.77 6.56 -13.81
C LEU A 4 -10.41 7.12 -14.24
N THR A 5 -10.39 8.38 -14.63
CA THR A 5 -9.12 9.07 -14.86
C THR A 5 -8.36 9.17 -13.54
N PHE A 6 -7.04 9.37 -13.63
CA PHE A 6 -6.18 9.50 -12.45
C PHE A 6 -6.70 10.60 -11.51
N GLU A 7 -7.02 11.78 -12.07
CA GLU A 7 -7.52 12.92 -11.27
C GLU A 7 -8.84 12.61 -10.58
N LYS A 8 -9.76 11.98 -11.30
CA LYS A 8 -11.05 11.58 -10.72
C LYS A 8 -10.91 10.53 -9.65
N LEU A 9 -10.02 9.57 -9.87
CA LEU A 9 -9.72 8.52 -8.89
C LEU A 9 -9.19 9.12 -7.60
N ILE A 10 -8.20 10.01 -7.69
CA ILE A 10 -7.64 10.71 -6.53
C ILE A 10 -8.72 11.50 -5.80
N ALA A 11 -9.55 12.25 -6.52
CA ALA A 11 -10.62 13.05 -5.92
C ALA A 11 -11.62 12.18 -5.17
N ARG A 12 -12.04 11.08 -5.77
CA ARG A 12 -13.00 10.15 -5.13
C ARG A 12 -12.41 9.43 -3.92
N LEU A 13 -11.13 9.08 -3.99
CA LEU A 13 -10.45 8.49 -2.84
C LEU A 13 -10.36 9.47 -1.68
N LYS A 14 -10.01 10.73 -1.95
CA LYS A 14 -10.00 11.77 -0.93
C LYS A 14 -11.37 11.93 -0.27
N ASP A 15 -12.43 12.00 -1.08
CA ASP A 15 -13.78 12.13 -0.57
C ASP A 15 -14.18 10.94 0.29
N ALA A 16 -13.84 9.73 -0.14
CA ALA A 16 -14.16 8.51 0.59
C ALA A 16 -13.46 8.46 1.95
N PHE A 17 -12.23 8.98 2.06
CA PHE A 17 -11.49 9.01 3.31
C PHE A 17 -11.84 10.18 4.22
N GLU A 18 -12.54 11.18 3.72
CA GLU A 18 -12.90 12.36 4.50
C GLU A 18 -13.71 11.99 5.73
N ASP A 19 -14.63 11.04 5.61
CA ASP A 19 -15.49 10.57 6.70
C ASP A 19 -14.87 9.46 7.54
N ARG A 20 -13.57 9.22 7.37
CA ARG A 20 -12.86 8.14 8.07
C ARG A 20 -11.64 8.69 8.80
N PRO A 21 -11.86 9.31 9.96
CA PRO A 21 -10.75 9.94 10.72
C PRO A 21 -9.70 8.94 11.19
N GLU A 22 -10.02 7.65 11.25
CA GLU A 22 -9.07 6.60 11.62
C GLU A 22 -7.99 6.37 10.55
N VAL A 23 -8.21 6.83 9.31
CA VAL A 23 -7.20 6.78 8.26
C VAL A 23 -6.29 7.99 8.41
N LEU A 24 -5.07 7.77 8.86
CA LEU A 24 -4.10 8.83 9.14
C LEU A 24 -3.42 9.37 7.89
N GLU A 25 -3.05 8.47 7.01
CA GLU A 25 -2.54 8.78 5.67
C GLU A 25 -2.94 7.68 4.70
N ALA A 26 -2.99 8.03 3.41
CA ALA A 26 -3.35 7.10 2.36
C ALA A 26 -2.55 7.37 1.10
N TYR A 27 -2.26 6.31 0.36
CA TYR A 27 -1.48 6.33 -0.88
C TYR A 27 -2.18 5.51 -1.95
N LEU A 28 -2.16 6.01 -3.18
CA LEU A 28 -2.49 5.22 -4.37
C LEU A 28 -1.19 4.70 -4.93
N PHE A 29 -1.09 3.39 -5.16
CA PHE A 29 0.13 2.80 -5.74
C PHE A 29 -0.25 1.77 -6.82
N GLY A 30 0.71 1.01 -7.30
CA GLY A 30 0.47 0.02 -8.34
C GLY A 30 0.31 0.65 -9.72
N SER A 31 -0.26 -0.09 -10.66
CA SER A 31 -0.34 0.31 -12.07
C SER A 31 -1.19 1.56 -12.29
N ARG A 32 -2.24 1.76 -11.50
CA ARG A 32 -3.12 2.95 -11.61
C ARG A 32 -2.38 4.22 -11.21
N ALA A 33 -1.38 4.13 -10.33
CA ALA A 33 -0.54 5.27 -9.93
C ALA A 33 0.55 5.54 -10.96
N ARG A 34 1.08 4.48 -11.61
CA ARG A 34 2.16 4.61 -12.60
C ARG A 34 1.67 5.02 -13.99
N GLY A 35 0.36 4.97 -14.24
CA GLY A 35 -0.20 5.30 -15.54
C GLY A 35 -0.13 4.18 -16.57
N ASP A 36 0.28 2.96 -16.18
CA ASP A 36 0.34 1.79 -17.06
C ASP A 36 -0.86 0.84 -16.85
N ALA A 37 -1.96 1.38 -16.35
CA ALA A 37 -3.16 0.63 -16.07
C ALA A 37 -3.86 0.15 -17.34
N GLY A 38 -4.21 -1.15 -17.38
CA GLY A 38 -5.11 -1.70 -18.38
C GLY A 38 -6.56 -1.70 -17.88
N THR A 39 -7.47 -2.22 -18.71
CA THR A 39 -8.91 -2.25 -18.40
C THR A 39 -9.26 -3.14 -17.20
N GLN A 40 -8.34 -4.04 -16.82
CA GLN A 40 -8.53 -4.97 -15.71
C GLN A 40 -7.67 -4.62 -14.49
N SER A 41 -7.01 -3.47 -14.50
CA SER A 41 -6.11 -3.08 -13.42
C SER A 41 -6.86 -2.79 -12.13
N ASP A 42 -6.37 -3.34 -11.03
CA ASP A 42 -6.90 -3.10 -9.70
C ASP A 42 -6.54 -1.68 -9.22
N VAL A 43 -7.33 -1.17 -8.30
CA VAL A 43 -6.97 0.04 -7.57
C VAL A 43 -6.24 -0.40 -6.29
N ASP A 44 -4.98 -0.07 -6.18
CA ASP A 44 -4.14 -0.44 -5.03
C ASP A 44 -3.99 0.76 -4.10
N VAL A 45 -4.50 0.62 -2.88
CA VAL A 45 -4.50 1.68 -1.88
C VAL A 45 -3.78 1.19 -0.63
N ALA A 46 -2.88 2.01 -0.11
CA ALA A 46 -2.20 1.75 1.15
C ALA A 46 -2.61 2.81 2.17
N VAL A 47 -2.89 2.37 3.39
CA VAL A 47 -3.34 3.26 4.46
C VAL A 47 -2.60 2.98 5.75
N THR A 48 -2.39 4.02 6.55
CA THR A 48 -2.00 3.87 7.95
C THR A 48 -3.23 4.18 8.81
N LEU A 49 -3.53 3.27 9.73
CA LEU A 49 -4.71 3.36 10.57
C LEU A 49 -4.36 3.69 12.02
N ALA A 50 -5.17 4.52 12.65
CA ALA A 50 -5.21 4.64 14.10
C ALA A 50 -6.04 3.48 14.65
N ARG A 51 -5.46 2.27 14.68
CA ARG A 51 -6.18 1.02 14.98
C ARG A 51 -6.86 1.02 16.35
N GLU A 52 -6.29 1.72 17.31
CA GLU A 52 -6.82 1.81 18.67
C GLU A 52 -8.10 2.64 18.73
N ALA A 53 -8.36 3.47 17.73
CA ALA A 53 -9.54 4.32 17.70
C ALA A 53 -10.79 3.63 17.17
N VAL A 54 -10.65 2.49 16.49
CA VAL A 54 -11.76 1.79 15.85
C VAL A 54 -11.63 0.28 16.10
N PRO A 55 -12.70 -0.38 16.61
CA PRO A 55 -12.69 -1.82 16.77
C PRO A 55 -12.44 -2.52 15.44
N GLU A 56 -11.72 -3.65 15.49
CA GLU A 56 -11.45 -4.42 14.29
C GLU A 56 -12.76 -5.06 13.77
N PRO A 57 -13.15 -4.77 12.51
CA PRO A 57 -14.35 -5.35 11.94
C PRO A 57 -14.14 -6.82 11.59
N PRO A 58 -15.25 -7.58 11.34
CA PRO A 58 -15.12 -8.93 10.79
C PRO A 58 -14.28 -8.92 9.52
N PHE A 59 -13.40 -9.89 9.36
CA PHE A 59 -12.46 -10.02 8.24
C PHE A 59 -11.36 -8.95 8.19
N GLY A 60 -11.28 -8.08 9.21
CA GLY A 60 -10.20 -7.10 9.34
C GLY A 60 -10.46 -5.76 8.65
N HIS A 61 -9.62 -4.78 8.99
CA HIS A 61 -9.73 -3.42 8.47
C HIS A 61 -9.52 -3.34 6.95
N ALA A 62 -8.56 -4.09 6.42
CA ALA A 62 -8.26 -4.05 4.99
C ALA A 62 -9.45 -4.49 4.16
N ALA A 63 -10.09 -5.60 4.53
CA ALA A 63 -11.25 -6.12 3.81
C ALA A 63 -12.44 -5.16 3.88
N ARG A 64 -12.68 -4.56 5.04
CA ARG A 64 -13.77 -3.60 5.20
C ARG A 64 -13.55 -2.35 4.36
N LEU A 65 -12.35 -1.79 4.40
CA LEU A 65 -11.99 -0.63 3.60
C LEU A 65 -12.09 -0.93 2.10
N ALA A 66 -11.61 -2.11 1.69
CA ALA A 66 -11.69 -2.51 0.29
C ALA A 66 -13.15 -2.55 -0.20
N ALA A 67 -14.04 -3.15 0.59
CA ALA A 67 -15.46 -3.22 0.25
C ALA A 67 -16.09 -1.82 0.16
N ASP A 68 -15.80 -0.97 1.12
CA ASP A 68 -16.33 0.40 1.16
C ASP A 68 -15.80 1.23 -0.01
N LEU A 69 -14.54 1.08 -0.35
CA LEU A 69 -13.93 1.81 -1.48
C LEU A 69 -14.48 1.30 -2.81
N MET A 70 -14.69 -0.01 -2.97
CA MET A 70 -15.34 -0.54 -4.18
C MET A 70 -16.70 0.10 -4.40
N ALA A 71 -17.50 0.21 -3.35
CA ALA A 71 -18.81 0.84 -3.42
C ALA A 71 -18.70 2.34 -3.75
N ALA A 72 -17.79 3.05 -3.08
CA ALA A 72 -17.62 4.49 -3.28
C ALA A 72 -17.06 4.85 -4.65
N LEU A 73 -16.16 4.04 -5.19
CA LEU A 73 -15.51 4.31 -6.48
C LEU A 73 -16.26 3.72 -7.67
N GLY A 74 -17.13 2.75 -7.44
CA GLY A 74 -17.75 2.00 -8.52
C GLY A 74 -16.77 1.07 -9.23
N GLU A 75 -15.67 0.69 -8.56
CA GLU A 75 -14.65 -0.20 -9.09
C GLU A 75 -14.88 -1.62 -8.62
N ARG A 76 -14.57 -2.60 -9.47
CA ARG A 76 -14.75 -4.02 -9.15
C ARG A 76 -13.66 -4.57 -8.23
N ARG A 77 -12.45 -4.01 -8.33
CA ARG A 77 -11.29 -4.51 -7.60
C ARG A 77 -10.56 -3.37 -6.94
N VAL A 78 -10.56 -3.39 -5.64
CA VAL A 78 -9.77 -2.48 -4.81
C VAL A 78 -9.03 -3.33 -3.80
N ASP A 79 -7.70 -3.25 -3.83
CA ASP A 79 -6.85 -3.90 -2.85
C ASP A 79 -6.38 -2.86 -1.83
N VAL A 80 -6.53 -3.18 -0.56
CA VAL A 80 -6.11 -2.30 0.53
C VAL A 80 -5.00 -2.97 1.33
N VAL A 81 -3.91 -2.25 1.49
CA VAL A 81 -2.79 -2.65 2.36
C VAL A 81 -2.78 -1.74 3.59
N VAL A 82 -2.74 -2.35 4.77
CA VAL A 82 -2.57 -1.61 6.03
C VAL A 82 -1.07 -1.52 6.32
N LEU A 83 -0.52 -0.31 6.21
CA LEU A 83 0.91 -0.08 6.35
C LEU A 83 1.43 -0.32 7.76
N ASN A 84 0.56 -0.29 8.76
CA ASN A 84 0.94 -0.59 10.15
C ASN A 84 1.72 -1.90 10.28
N ASP A 85 1.36 -2.89 9.45
CA ASP A 85 1.94 -4.24 9.50
C ASP A 85 2.74 -4.59 8.25
N ALA A 86 2.93 -3.65 7.34
CA ALA A 86 3.61 -3.91 6.07
C ALA A 86 5.09 -4.22 6.29
N SER A 87 5.62 -5.14 5.46
CA SER A 87 7.06 -5.40 5.44
C SER A 87 7.82 -4.15 4.96
N PRO A 88 9.10 -4.01 5.33
CA PRO A 88 9.90 -2.89 4.84
C PRO A 88 9.93 -2.79 3.31
N LEU A 89 9.95 -3.93 2.62
CA LEU A 89 9.95 -3.98 1.16
C LEU A 89 8.66 -3.42 0.57
N LEU A 90 7.52 -3.85 1.11
CA LEU A 90 6.21 -3.40 0.63
C LEU A 90 6.02 -1.91 0.90
N TYR A 91 6.34 -1.46 2.10
CA TYR A 91 6.22 -0.05 2.46
C TYR A 91 7.09 0.82 1.55
N HIS A 92 8.33 0.40 1.30
CA HIS A 92 9.23 1.10 0.39
C HIS A 92 8.65 1.19 -1.03
N ARG A 93 8.05 0.09 -1.52
CA ARG A 93 7.42 0.07 -2.85
C ARG A 93 6.29 1.10 -2.93
N VAL A 94 5.46 1.19 -1.91
CA VAL A 94 4.37 2.17 -1.83
C VAL A 94 4.91 3.59 -1.90
N LEU A 95 5.97 3.88 -1.15
CA LEU A 95 6.56 5.23 -1.12
C LEU A 95 7.26 5.58 -2.43
N ARG A 96 7.93 4.60 -3.05
CA ARG A 96 8.66 4.82 -4.31
C ARG A 96 7.73 5.07 -5.49
N ASP A 97 6.69 4.25 -5.63
CA ASP A 97 5.84 4.22 -6.82
C ASP A 97 4.50 4.92 -6.59
N GLY A 98 4.14 5.16 -5.35
CA GLY A 98 2.82 5.66 -5.00
C GLY A 98 2.72 7.17 -4.96
N VAL A 99 1.46 7.62 -4.92
CA VAL A 99 1.09 9.01 -4.75
C VAL A 99 0.35 9.15 -3.43
N ARG A 100 0.83 10.05 -2.58
CA ARG A 100 0.14 10.31 -1.31
C ARG A 100 -1.16 11.07 -1.59
N ILE A 101 -2.28 10.47 -1.18
CA ILE A 101 -3.62 11.01 -1.39
C ILE A 101 -4.02 11.89 -0.21
N LEU A 102 -3.69 11.46 0.99
CA LEU A 102 -4.17 12.06 2.23
C LEU A 102 -3.08 12.02 3.29
N SER A 103 -2.96 13.12 4.03
CA SER A 103 -2.20 13.18 5.27
C SER A 103 -2.96 14.08 6.23
N ARG A 104 -3.33 13.55 7.40
CA ARG A 104 -4.03 14.32 8.43
C ARG A 104 -3.10 15.19 9.23
N ASP A 105 -1.85 14.73 9.39
CA ASP A 105 -0.79 15.44 10.08
C ASP A 105 0.50 15.18 9.31
N LEU A 106 0.92 16.16 8.54
CA LEU A 106 2.06 16.01 7.64
C LEU A 106 3.34 15.66 8.39
N ARG A 107 3.55 16.24 9.56
CA ARG A 107 4.73 15.95 10.37
C ARG A 107 4.76 14.50 10.83
N ALA A 108 3.63 13.97 11.30
CA ALA A 108 3.53 12.58 11.71
C ALA A 108 3.70 11.64 10.52
N THR A 109 3.07 11.97 9.39
CA THR A 109 3.20 11.20 8.15
C THR A 109 4.65 11.10 7.69
N THR A 110 5.35 12.22 7.60
CA THR A 110 6.74 12.25 7.14
C THR A 110 7.67 11.54 8.12
N THR A 111 7.37 11.58 9.42
CA THR A 111 8.12 10.80 10.41
C THR A 111 7.96 9.31 10.18
N ARG A 112 6.74 8.83 9.94
CA ARG A 112 6.49 7.42 9.62
C ARG A 112 7.17 6.99 8.32
N GLU A 113 7.12 7.84 7.29
CA GLU A 113 7.79 7.59 6.02
C GLU A 113 9.30 7.47 6.19
N GLY A 114 9.89 8.37 6.98
CA GLY A 114 11.33 8.33 7.28
C GLY A 114 11.74 7.05 8.02
N ARG A 115 10.94 6.62 8.99
CA ARG A 115 11.17 5.35 9.70
C ARG A 115 11.07 4.15 8.77
N ALA A 116 10.10 4.16 7.85
CA ALA A 116 9.93 3.10 6.88
C ALA A 116 11.15 3.01 5.94
N LEU A 117 11.66 4.15 5.49
CA LEU A 117 12.86 4.19 4.65
C LEU A 117 14.09 3.68 5.42
N SER A 118 14.25 4.05 6.69
CA SER A 118 15.33 3.55 7.52
C SER A 118 15.27 2.03 7.68
N ARG A 119 14.08 1.49 7.93
CA ARG A 119 13.90 0.04 8.03
C ARG A 119 14.20 -0.67 6.72
N TYR A 120 13.84 -0.07 5.59
CA TYR A 120 14.18 -0.60 4.28
C TYR A 120 15.68 -0.64 4.06
N CYS A 121 16.39 0.44 4.41
CA CYS A 121 17.84 0.50 4.28
C CYS A 121 18.53 -0.57 5.14
N ASP A 122 18.01 -0.87 6.32
CA ASP A 122 18.51 -1.94 7.18
C ASP A 122 18.23 -3.34 6.61
N TYR A 123 17.13 -3.46 5.86
CA TYR A 123 16.66 -4.72 5.29
C TYR A 123 17.40 -5.12 4.02
N VAL A 124 17.83 -4.15 3.19
CA VAL A 124 18.46 -4.41 1.89
C VAL A 124 19.71 -5.30 2.00
N PRO A 125 20.65 -5.10 2.95
CA PRO A 125 21.78 -6.01 3.09
C PRO A 125 21.37 -7.46 3.39
N GLN A 126 20.29 -7.67 4.15
CA GLN A 126 19.79 -9.00 4.44
C GLN A 126 19.24 -9.68 3.19
N LEU A 127 18.51 -8.93 2.35
CA LEU A 127 18.02 -9.42 1.07
C LEU A 127 19.16 -9.87 0.16
N SER A 128 20.22 -9.07 0.07
CA SER A 128 21.39 -9.38 -0.74
C SER A 128 22.06 -10.68 -0.29
N LEU A 129 22.16 -10.91 1.03
CA LEU A 129 22.72 -12.15 1.58
C LEU A 129 21.83 -13.36 1.26
N ILE A 130 20.53 -13.22 1.35
CA ILE A 130 19.56 -14.28 1.02
C ILE A 130 19.68 -14.63 -0.47
N ASP A 131 19.72 -13.65 -1.35
CA ASP A 131 19.85 -13.85 -2.81
C ASP A 131 21.17 -14.54 -3.14
N ALA A 132 22.27 -14.12 -2.54
CA ALA A 132 23.58 -14.74 -2.74
C ALA A 132 23.57 -16.20 -2.29
N ALA A 133 22.99 -16.49 -1.13
CA ALA A 133 22.89 -17.85 -0.61
C ALA A 133 22.00 -18.72 -1.52
N HIS A 134 20.91 -18.18 -2.04
CA HIS A 134 20.02 -18.87 -2.96
C HIS A 134 20.72 -19.20 -4.27
N SER A 135 21.41 -18.23 -4.87
CA SER A 135 22.18 -18.42 -6.10
C SER A 135 23.27 -19.46 -5.93
N ALA A 136 23.99 -19.43 -4.80
CA ALA A 136 25.01 -20.44 -4.49
C ALA A 136 24.43 -21.84 -4.39
N ARG A 137 23.24 -21.99 -3.82
CA ARG A 137 22.56 -23.30 -3.75
C ARG A 137 22.13 -23.81 -5.12
N ILE A 138 21.63 -22.92 -5.99
CA ILE A 138 21.27 -23.27 -7.36
C ILE A 138 22.50 -23.78 -8.12
N LEU A 139 23.61 -23.06 -8.03
CA LEU A 139 24.86 -23.45 -8.71
C LEU A 139 25.40 -24.81 -8.22
N ARG A 140 25.13 -25.19 -6.98
CA ARG A 140 25.51 -26.49 -6.41
C ARG A 140 24.47 -27.59 -6.63
N GLY A 141 23.36 -27.28 -7.31
CA GLY A 141 22.29 -28.24 -7.57
C GLY A 141 21.38 -28.54 -6.38
N ASN A 142 21.40 -27.74 -5.33
CA ASN A 142 20.60 -27.93 -4.12
C ASN A 142 19.29 -27.15 -4.20
N PHE A 143 18.41 -27.54 -5.12
CA PHE A 143 17.13 -26.85 -5.29
C PHE A 143 16.16 -27.23 -4.18
N GLY A 144 15.48 -26.24 -3.62
CA GLY A 144 14.35 -26.45 -2.70
C GLY A 144 14.69 -27.03 -1.34
N ARG A 145 15.91 -26.97 -0.92
CA ARG A 145 16.36 -27.49 0.39
C ARG A 145 16.90 -26.40 1.30
#